data_d8413b9f10b4c903beb211cde72e8c7c
#
_entry.id   d8413b9f10b4c903beb211cde72e8c7c
#
_cell.length_a   1.000
_cell.length_b   1.000
_cell.length_c   1.000
_cell.angle_alpha   90.00
_cell.angle_beta   90.00
_cell.angle_gamma   90.00
#
_symmetry.space_group_name_H-M   'P 1'
#
loop_
_entity.id
_entity.type
_entity.pdbx_description
1 polymer ?
#
loop_
_entity_poly.entity_id
_entity_poly.type
_entity_poly.pdbx_seq_one_letter_code
_entity_poly.pdbx_strand_id
1 'polypeptide(L)'
;MRKILFIICWALAGVGLYSCSLDEPSYGKTTSDNYYQKESDIEQALTGAYLQLRTTWNEYALNHYFVGDCSTDDALKGGGNDGDRAEVRDLSDFTIYTTNGEVGRRWEILYRLINRCNDVIYYAPDAIGNEELLKRYANEAKALRAFGYYCLVTTFGEVPLITTPMQPAEILQIPRSPLEKVYECIVNDLTDASALPAKGDYSEDDA
;
A
#
# COMPACT_ATOMS: atom_id res chain seq x y z
N MET A 1 -8.13 41.07 -54.59
CA MET A 1 -8.12 39.60 -54.42
C MET A 1 -7.14 39.09 -53.36
N ARG A 2 -5.88 39.45 -53.39
CA ARG A 2 -4.86 38.96 -52.36
C ARG A 2 -5.23 39.29 -50.91
N LYS A 3 -5.81 40.45 -50.60
CA LYS A 3 -6.22 40.81 -49.21
C LYS A 3 -7.42 39.99 -48.70
N ILE A 4 -8.32 39.62 -49.58
CA ILE A 4 -9.49 38.78 -49.21
C ILE A 4 -9.06 37.33 -48.94
N LEU A 5 -8.11 36.83 -49.73
CA LEU A 5 -7.51 35.49 -49.49
C LEU A 5 -6.81 35.41 -48.15
N PHE A 6 -6.12 36.44 -47.73
CA PHE A 6 -5.43 36.52 -46.44
C PHE A 6 -6.41 36.50 -45.24
N ILE A 7 -7.53 37.18 -45.35
CA ILE A 7 -8.57 37.26 -44.33
C ILE A 7 -9.26 35.87 -44.19
N ILE A 8 -9.51 35.20 -45.32
CA ILE A 8 -10.10 33.85 -45.33
C ILE A 8 -9.19 32.82 -44.72
N CYS A 9 -7.86 32.86 -45.01
CA CYS A 9 -6.88 31.98 -44.37
C CYS A 9 -6.75 32.22 -42.85
N TRP A 10 -6.85 33.46 -42.38
CA TRP A 10 -6.83 33.77 -40.95
C TRP A 10 -8.09 33.34 -40.24
N ALA A 11 -9.26 33.44 -40.89
CA ALA A 11 -10.53 32.96 -40.34
C ALA A 11 -10.60 31.42 -40.27
N LEU A 12 -10.03 30.69 -41.24
CA LEU A 12 -9.94 29.23 -41.24
C LEU A 12 -8.89 28.72 -40.22
N ALA A 13 -7.82 29.44 -39.97
CA ALA A 13 -6.85 29.09 -38.94
C ALA A 13 -7.38 29.28 -37.50
N GLY A 14 -8.34 30.21 -37.30
CA GLY A 14 -8.98 30.43 -36.00
C GLY A 14 -10.01 29.36 -35.60
N VAL A 15 -10.58 28.61 -36.53
CA VAL A 15 -11.57 27.55 -36.27
C VAL A 15 -10.90 26.22 -35.87
N GLY A 16 -9.61 26.04 -36.18
CA GLY A 16 -8.85 24.81 -35.91
C GLY A 16 -8.32 24.66 -34.47
N LEU A 17 -8.49 25.69 -33.61
CA LEU A 17 -7.93 25.67 -32.24
C LEU A 17 -8.95 25.32 -31.14
N TYR A 18 -10.18 24.95 -31.49
CA TYR A 18 -11.07 24.27 -30.55
C TYR A 18 -10.60 22.81 -30.43
N SER A 19 -9.58 22.59 -29.64
CA SER A 19 -9.26 21.28 -29.10
C SER A 19 -10.43 20.88 -28.22
N CYS A 20 -11.28 19.96 -28.69
CA CYS A 20 -12.18 19.26 -27.81
C CYS A 20 -11.34 18.59 -26.73
N SER A 21 -11.57 18.90 -25.45
CA SER A 21 -11.02 18.09 -24.39
C SER A 21 -11.63 16.69 -24.55
N LEU A 22 -10.78 15.73 -24.88
CA LEU A 22 -11.15 14.31 -24.93
C LEU A 22 -11.16 13.76 -23.48
N ASP A 23 -11.99 14.37 -22.62
CA ASP A 23 -12.37 13.76 -21.35
C ASP A 23 -13.38 12.65 -21.66
N GLU A 24 -12.87 11.52 -22.19
CA GLU A 24 -13.67 10.31 -22.25
C GLU A 24 -13.92 9.81 -20.83
N PRO A 25 -15.18 9.71 -20.38
CA PRO A 25 -15.47 8.99 -19.16
C PRO A 25 -14.93 7.58 -19.34
N SER A 26 -14.09 7.14 -18.38
CA SER A 26 -13.43 5.83 -18.43
C SER A 26 -14.43 4.70 -18.20
N TYR A 27 -15.28 4.44 -19.21
CA TYR A 27 -16.21 3.33 -19.17
C TYR A 27 -15.45 2.00 -19.05
N GLY A 28 -15.77 1.23 -18.00
CA GLY A 28 -15.19 -0.10 -17.77
C GLY A 28 -13.77 -0.09 -17.19
N LYS A 29 -13.20 1.06 -16.83
CA LYS A 29 -11.93 1.12 -16.09
C LYS A 29 -12.24 1.45 -14.62
N THR A 30 -11.69 0.64 -13.73
CA THR A 30 -11.71 0.92 -12.29
C THR A 30 -10.62 1.95 -11.99
N THR A 31 -11.03 3.11 -11.45
CA THR A 31 -10.15 4.19 -10.98
C THR A 31 -10.44 4.43 -9.51
N SER A 32 -9.56 5.10 -8.78
CA SER A 32 -9.81 5.49 -7.38
C SER A 32 -11.10 6.29 -7.21
N ASP A 33 -11.50 7.07 -8.22
CA ASP A 33 -12.68 7.91 -8.18
C ASP A 33 -14.00 7.12 -8.32
N ASN A 34 -13.98 5.92 -8.90
CA ASN A 34 -15.17 5.12 -9.15
C ASN A 34 -15.18 3.75 -8.45
N TYR A 35 -14.10 3.39 -7.72
CA TYR A 35 -13.99 2.09 -7.07
C TYR A 35 -14.55 2.13 -5.65
N TYR A 36 -14.06 2.88 -4.76
CA TYR A 36 -14.39 2.84 -3.32
C TYR A 36 -15.78 3.46 -2.99
N GLN A 37 -16.82 3.11 -3.76
CA GLN A 37 -18.14 3.74 -3.63
C GLN A 37 -19.08 2.99 -2.70
N LYS A 38 -18.89 1.70 -2.52
CA LYS A 38 -19.81 0.81 -1.79
C LYS A 38 -19.07 -0.01 -0.74
N GLU A 39 -19.83 -0.48 0.24
CA GLU A 39 -19.34 -1.41 1.27
C GLU A 39 -18.60 -2.61 0.67
N SER A 40 -19.14 -3.25 -0.38
CA SER A 40 -18.48 -4.36 -1.06
C SER A 40 -17.13 -4.02 -1.68
N ASP A 41 -16.93 -2.77 -2.10
CA ASP A 41 -15.66 -2.33 -2.66
C ASP A 41 -14.62 -2.15 -1.55
N ILE A 42 -15.04 -1.64 -0.40
CA ILE A 42 -14.21 -1.50 0.80
C ILE A 42 -13.81 -2.88 1.35
N GLU A 43 -14.75 -3.83 1.41
CA GLU A 43 -14.50 -5.21 1.81
C GLU A 43 -13.46 -5.89 0.90
N GLN A 44 -13.59 -5.74 -0.42
CA GLN A 44 -12.63 -6.25 -1.40
C GLN A 44 -11.26 -5.59 -1.25
N ALA A 45 -11.22 -4.28 -0.98
CA ALA A 45 -9.96 -3.57 -0.74
C ALA A 45 -9.27 -4.06 0.54
N LEU A 46 -10.03 -4.28 1.62
CA LEU A 46 -9.53 -4.87 2.87
C LEU A 46 -9.00 -6.29 2.65
N THR A 47 -9.75 -7.13 1.93
CA THR A 47 -9.28 -8.47 1.52
C THR A 47 -7.97 -8.36 0.76
N GLY A 48 -7.85 -7.37 -0.14
CA GLY A 48 -6.60 -7.07 -0.85
C GLY A 48 -5.44 -6.70 0.07
N ALA A 49 -5.69 -6.05 1.22
CA ALA A 49 -4.67 -5.79 2.24
C ALA A 49 -4.25 -7.07 2.97
N TYR A 50 -5.20 -7.90 3.41
CA TYR A 50 -4.90 -9.20 4.03
C TYR A 50 -4.10 -10.12 3.10
N LEU A 51 -4.36 -10.10 1.80
CA LEU A 51 -3.60 -10.90 0.82
C LEU A 51 -2.11 -10.56 0.78
N GLN A 52 -1.67 -9.38 1.27
CA GLN A 52 -0.24 -9.06 1.38
C GLN A 52 0.48 -9.90 2.43
N LEU A 53 -0.25 -10.49 3.37
CA LEU A 53 0.30 -11.36 4.42
C LEU A 53 0.36 -12.83 4.00
N ARG A 54 -0.02 -13.16 2.76
CA ARG A 54 -0.08 -14.54 2.26
C ARG A 54 1.31 -15.17 2.13
N THR A 55 1.36 -16.48 2.41
CA THR A 55 2.60 -17.29 2.32
C THR A 55 2.87 -17.75 0.89
N THR A 56 3.41 -16.90 0.04
CA THR A 56 3.97 -17.30 -1.26
C THR A 56 5.44 -16.88 -1.37
N TRP A 57 6.14 -17.39 -2.40
CA TRP A 57 7.57 -17.15 -2.62
C TRP A 57 7.98 -15.67 -2.66
N ASN A 58 7.05 -14.79 -2.95
CA ASN A 58 7.28 -13.36 -3.08
C ASN A 58 6.56 -12.53 -2.02
N GLU A 59 6.01 -13.16 -0.98
CA GLU A 59 5.11 -12.51 -0.08
C GLU A 59 5.62 -12.45 1.36
N TYR A 60 4.92 -11.71 2.20
CA TYR A 60 5.35 -11.31 3.53
C TYR A 60 5.90 -12.46 4.39
N ALA A 61 5.19 -13.58 4.48
CA ALA A 61 5.55 -14.62 5.44
C ALA A 61 6.92 -15.25 5.15
N LEU A 62 7.25 -15.54 3.89
CA LEU A 62 8.55 -16.08 3.53
C LEU A 62 9.67 -15.05 3.71
N ASN A 63 9.42 -13.80 3.28
CA ASN A 63 10.37 -12.71 3.49
C ASN A 63 10.56 -12.40 4.97
N HIS A 64 9.49 -12.50 5.79
CA HIS A 64 9.59 -12.33 7.24
C HIS A 64 10.53 -13.38 7.87
N TYR A 65 10.39 -14.64 7.46
CA TYR A 65 11.29 -15.69 7.86
C TYR A 65 12.75 -15.40 7.47
N PHE A 66 12.99 -14.98 6.23
CA PHE A 66 14.37 -14.70 5.79
C PHE A 66 14.99 -13.51 6.53
N VAL A 67 14.30 -12.39 6.59
CA VAL A 67 14.84 -11.17 7.22
C VAL A 67 14.75 -11.23 8.74
N GLY A 68 13.79 -11.94 9.30
CA GLY A 68 13.65 -12.15 10.74
C GLY A 68 14.58 -13.26 11.26
N ASP A 69 14.26 -14.51 10.92
CA ASP A 69 14.89 -15.68 11.55
C ASP A 69 16.28 -15.97 10.97
N CYS A 70 16.49 -15.89 9.64
CA CYS A 70 17.80 -16.15 9.04
C CYS A 70 18.84 -15.05 9.32
N SER A 71 18.45 -13.90 9.83
CA SER A 71 19.38 -12.87 10.29
C SER A 71 19.70 -12.97 11.79
N THR A 72 19.45 -14.12 12.39
CA THR A 72 19.74 -14.43 13.80
C THR A 72 20.52 -15.74 13.90
N ASP A 73 20.89 -16.14 15.10
CA ASP A 73 21.54 -17.44 15.39
C ASP A 73 20.53 -18.61 15.49
N ASP A 74 19.21 -18.32 15.40
CA ASP A 74 18.18 -19.34 15.50
C ASP A 74 17.98 -20.13 14.19
N ALA A 75 18.33 -19.55 13.04
CA ALA A 75 18.17 -20.19 11.74
C ALA A 75 19.34 -19.95 10.79
N LEU A 76 19.76 -21.00 10.10
CA LEU A 76 20.77 -20.93 9.06
C LEU A 76 20.13 -21.09 7.68
N LYS A 77 20.71 -20.42 6.70
CA LYS A 77 20.33 -20.65 5.29
C LYS A 77 20.61 -22.10 4.93
N GLY A 78 19.56 -22.85 4.56
CA GLY A 78 19.68 -24.17 3.95
C GLY A 78 19.99 -24.08 2.45
N GLY A 79 19.79 -25.20 1.72
CA GLY A 79 19.89 -25.26 0.28
C GLY A 79 21.06 -26.11 -0.23
N GLY A 80 21.17 -26.23 -1.57
CA GLY A 80 22.08 -27.16 -2.20
C GLY A 80 23.54 -26.69 -2.34
N ASN A 81 23.77 -25.38 -2.34
CA ASN A 81 25.09 -24.76 -2.47
C ASN A 81 25.07 -23.28 -2.11
N ASP A 82 26.22 -22.63 -2.10
CA ASP A 82 26.39 -21.21 -1.72
C ASP A 82 25.67 -20.22 -2.69
N GLY A 83 25.45 -20.62 -3.93
CA GLY A 83 24.73 -19.80 -4.92
C GLY A 83 23.22 -19.88 -4.80
N ASP A 84 22.70 -20.87 -4.07
CA ASP A 84 21.28 -21.00 -3.83
C ASP A 84 20.84 -19.91 -2.83
N ARG A 85 20.00 -18.96 -3.28
CA ARG A 85 19.56 -17.79 -2.49
C ARG A 85 20.72 -17.07 -1.79
N ALA A 86 21.67 -16.57 -2.57
CA ALA A 86 22.85 -15.87 -2.04
C ALA A 86 22.48 -14.69 -1.11
N GLU A 87 21.40 -13.97 -1.40
CA GLU A 87 20.92 -12.87 -0.56
C GLU A 87 20.46 -13.32 0.83
N VAL A 88 19.85 -14.51 0.94
CA VAL A 88 19.49 -15.10 2.25
C VAL A 88 20.75 -15.60 2.99
N ARG A 89 21.75 -16.12 2.26
CA ARG A 89 23.04 -16.44 2.86
C ARG A 89 23.70 -15.21 3.47
N ASP A 90 23.69 -14.07 2.75
CA ASP A 90 24.27 -12.82 3.24
C ASP A 90 23.59 -12.33 4.53
N LEU A 91 22.27 -12.59 4.70
CA LEU A 91 21.57 -12.37 5.96
C LEU A 91 22.07 -13.30 7.06
N SER A 92 22.17 -14.60 6.78
CA SER A 92 22.63 -15.63 7.73
C SER A 92 24.09 -15.45 8.15
N ASP A 93 24.95 -14.96 7.26
CA ASP A 93 26.37 -14.70 7.52
C ASP A 93 26.63 -13.30 8.10
N PHE A 94 25.61 -12.50 8.35
CA PHE A 94 25.70 -11.11 8.81
C PHE A 94 26.51 -10.19 7.88
N THR A 95 26.57 -10.51 6.59
CA THR A 95 27.27 -9.74 5.55
C THR A 95 26.31 -8.97 4.67
N ILE A 96 25.36 -8.26 5.31
CA ILE A 96 24.23 -7.61 4.64
C ILE A 96 24.68 -6.36 3.90
N TYR A 97 24.37 -6.28 2.61
CA TYR A 97 24.61 -5.11 1.77
C TYR A 97 23.33 -4.30 1.58
N THR A 98 23.46 -3.00 1.35
CA THR A 98 22.35 -2.08 1.07
C THR A 98 21.54 -2.45 -0.20
N THR A 99 22.15 -3.25 -1.07
CA THR A 99 21.51 -3.77 -2.31
C THR A 99 20.92 -5.16 -2.15
N ASN A 100 20.86 -5.72 -0.93
CA ASN A 100 20.28 -7.03 -0.69
C ASN A 100 18.78 -7.03 -1.04
N GLY A 101 18.39 -7.89 -1.99
CA GLY A 101 17.03 -7.91 -2.54
C GLY A 101 15.96 -8.35 -1.55
N GLU A 102 16.30 -9.21 -0.56
CA GLU A 102 15.34 -9.62 0.46
C GLU A 102 15.03 -8.49 1.44
N VAL A 103 16.02 -7.66 1.77
CA VAL A 103 15.83 -6.44 2.59
C VAL A 103 14.98 -5.41 1.81
N GLY A 104 15.29 -5.21 0.53
CA GLY A 104 14.51 -4.33 -0.35
C GLY A 104 13.05 -4.80 -0.51
N ARG A 105 12.86 -6.11 -0.67
CA ARG A 105 11.54 -6.75 -0.76
C ARG A 105 10.71 -6.53 0.50
N ARG A 106 11.32 -6.62 1.71
CA ARG A 106 10.62 -6.35 2.96
C ARG A 106 10.05 -4.94 3.01
N TRP A 107 10.83 -3.95 2.60
CA TRP A 107 10.39 -2.56 2.48
C TRP A 107 9.19 -2.44 1.53
N GLU A 108 9.30 -3.00 0.33
CA GLU A 108 8.27 -2.94 -0.69
C GLU A 108 6.95 -3.60 -0.24
N ILE A 109 7.00 -4.80 0.32
CA ILE A 109 5.83 -5.56 0.78
C ILE A 109 5.10 -4.79 1.89
N LEU A 110 5.83 -4.27 2.88
CA LEU A 110 5.24 -3.57 4.01
C LEU A 110 4.61 -2.23 3.59
N TYR A 111 5.27 -1.45 2.73
CA TYR A 111 4.64 -0.24 2.21
C TYR A 111 3.46 -0.51 1.28
N ARG A 112 3.46 -1.62 0.56
CA ARG A 112 2.30 -2.04 -0.24
C ARG A 112 1.12 -2.42 0.67
N LEU A 113 1.36 -3.11 1.77
CA LEU A 113 0.35 -3.36 2.81
C LEU A 113 -0.21 -2.04 3.36
N ILE A 114 0.67 -1.15 3.82
CA ILE A 114 0.30 0.16 4.38
C ILE A 114 -0.53 0.98 3.40
N ASN A 115 -0.12 1.03 2.13
CA ASN A 115 -0.85 1.78 1.11
C ASN A 115 -2.27 1.26 0.92
N ARG A 116 -2.46 -0.07 0.85
CA ARG A 116 -3.80 -0.69 0.77
C ARG A 116 -4.65 -0.42 2.02
N CYS A 117 -4.04 -0.42 3.19
CA CYS A 117 -4.72 -0.04 4.43
C CYS A 117 -5.12 1.44 4.41
N ASN A 118 -4.25 2.32 3.91
CA ASN A 118 -4.57 3.74 3.78
C ASN A 118 -5.77 3.97 2.88
N ASP A 119 -5.88 3.24 1.76
CA ASP A 119 -7.04 3.33 0.88
C ASP A 119 -8.33 2.96 1.63
N VAL A 120 -8.36 1.82 2.33
CA VAL A 120 -9.52 1.39 3.11
C VAL A 120 -9.90 2.43 4.17
N ILE A 121 -8.94 2.90 4.96
CA ILE A 121 -9.16 3.85 6.05
C ILE A 121 -9.69 5.20 5.51
N TYR A 122 -9.19 5.62 4.35
CA TYR A 122 -9.53 6.91 3.76
C TYR A 122 -10.93 6.91 3.13
N TYR A 123 -11.28 5.84 2.39
CA TYR A 123 -12.52 5.80 1.63
C TYR A 123 -13.71 5.18 2.37
N ALA A 124 -13.48 4.33 3.38
CA ALA A 124 -14.57 3.67 4.10
C ALA A 124 -15.62 4.64 4.71
N PRO A 125 -15.25 5.80 5.28
CA PRO A 125 -16.23 6.71 5.86
C PRO A 125 -17.23 7.30 4.87
N ASP A 126 -16.86 7.41 3.59
CA ASP A 126 -17.68 8.02 2.53
C ASP A 126 -18.40 6.97 1.66
N ALA A 127 -18.15 5.68 1.88
CA ALA A 127 -18.76 4.60 1.11
C ALA A 127 -20.24 4.37 1.50
N ILE A 128 -21.04 3.97 0.51
CA ILE A 128 -22.47 3.68 0.70
C ILE A 128 -22.60 2.23 1.23
N GLY A 129 -23.13 2.07 2.44
CA GLY A 129 -23.35 0.75 3.04
C GLY A 129 -23.72 0.83 4.51
N ASN A 130 -23.50 -0.27 5.24
CA ASN A 130 -23.70 -0.33 6.68
C ASN A 130 -22.54 0.37 7.40
N GLU A 131 -22.85 1.46 8.11
CA GLU A 131 -21.86 2.28 8.80
C GLU A 131 -21.04 1.50 9.85
N GLU A 132 -21.65 0.53 10.53
CA GLU A 132 -20.95 -0.30 11.53
C GLU A 132 -19.93 -1.23 10.85
N LEU A 133 -20.30 -1.85 9.72
CA LEU A 133 -19.39 -2.69 8.94
C LEU A 133 -18.25 -1.86 8.33
N LEU A 134 -18.56 -0.72 7.74
CA LEU A 134 -17.54 0.19 7.17
C LEU A 134 -16.55 0.66 8.24
N LYS A 135 -17.03 0.98 9.44
CA LYS A 135 -16.17 1.32 10.58
C LYS A 135 -15.32 0.13 11.03
N ARG A 136 -15.89 -1.08 11.03
CA ARG A 136 -15.15 -2.31 11.34
C ARG A 136 -14.03 -2.53 10.33
N TYR A 137 -14.31 -2.44 9.03
CA TYR A 137 -13.29 -2.59 7.97
C TYR A 137 -12.16 -1.57 8.10
N ALA A 138 -12.50 -0.31 8.41
CA ALA A 138 -11.49 0.71 8.67
C ALA A 138 -10.61 0.38 9.89
N ASN A 139 -11.19 -0.15 10.97
CA ASN A 139 -10.46 -0.56 12.16
C ASN A 139 -9.58 -1.80 11.92
N GLU A 140 -10.03 -2.76 11.13
CA GLU A 140 -9.21 -3.89 10.68
C GLU A 140 -8.01 -3.41 9.84
N ALA A 141 -8.24 -2.48 8.91
CA ALA A 141 -7.18 -1.88 8.12
C ALA A 141 -6.17 -1.10 9.00
N LYS A 142 -6.62 -0.42 10.07
CA LYS A 142 -5.74 0.22 11.06
C LYS A 142 -4.88 -0.80 11.79
N ALA A 143 -5.44 -1.93 12.21
CA ALA A 143 -4.66 -3.01 12.83
C ALA A 143 -3.55 -3.52 11.89
N LEU A 144 -3.88 -3.75 10.62
CA LEU A 144 -2.92 -4.18 9.60
C LEU A 144 -1.86 -3.11 9.31
N ARG A 145 -2.24 -1.83 9.29
CA ARG A 145 -1.30 -0.71 9.10
C ARG A 145 -0.33 -0.59 10.26
N ALA A 146 -0.83 -0.67 11.48
CA ALA A 146 -0.02 -0.69 12.70
C ALA A 146 1.00 -1.83 12.67
N PHE A 147 0.58 -3.03 12.27
CA PHE A 147 1.45 -4.17 12.09
C PHE A 147 2.52 -3.89 11.02
N GLY A 148 2.13 -3.32 9.87
CA GLY A 148 3.07 -2.94 8.81
C GLY A 148 4.14 -1.95 9.29
N TYR A 149 3.74 -0.90 10.01
CA TYR A 149 4.68 0.07 10.58
C TYR A 149 5.53 -0.52 11.69
N TYR A 150 4.98 -1.38 12.54
CA TYR A 150 5.77 -2.09 13.55
C TYR A 150 6.89 -2.91 12.91
N CYS A 151 6.59 -3.67 11.87
CA CYS A 151 7.58 -4.43 11.12
C CYS A 151 8.63 -3.53 10.42
N LEU A 152 8.21 -2.38 9.90
CA LEU A 152 9.14 -1.42 9.29
C LEU A 152 10.08 -0.80 10.33
N VAL A 153 9.54 -0.28 11.42
CA VAL A 153 10.32 0.44 12.42
C VAL A 153 11.30 -0.47 13.16
N THR A 154 10.92 -1.72 13.41
CA THR A 154 11.81 -2.71 14.03
C THR A 154 12.91 -3.20 13.10
N THR A 155 12.71 -3.12 11.77
CA THR A 155 13.72 -3.52 10.79
C THR A 155 14.62 -2.34 10.38
N PHE A 156 14.06 -1.16 10.15
CA PHE A 156 14.73 -0.03 9.48
C PHE A 156 14.94 1.20 10.38
N GLY A 157 14.38 1.22 11.58
CA GLY A 157 14.38 2.41 12.43
C GLY A 157 13.42 3.48 11.90
N GLU A 158 13.89 4.71 11.75
CA GLU A 158 13.10 5.81 11.18
C GLU A 158 12.70 5.54 9.72
N VAL A 159 11.42 5.69 9.43
CA VAL A 159 10.82 5.43 8.11
C VAL A 159 9.85 6.55 7.73
N PRO A 160 9.58 6.79 6.43
CA PRO A 160 8.52 7.69 6.01
C PRO A 160 7.16 7.30 6.57
N LEU A 161 6.46 8.22 7.23
CA LEU A 161 5.12 8.01 7.75
C LEU A 161 4.08 8.50 6.74
N ILE A 162 3.38 7.56 6.11
CA ILE A 162 2.36 7.79 5.08
C ILE A 162 1.04 7.23 5.59
N THR A 163 0.08 8.10 5.90
CA THR A 163 -1.19 7.71 6.53
C THR A 163 -2.42 7.94 5.65
N THR A 164 -2.22 8.47 4.46
CA THR A 164 -3.28 8.73 3.46
C THR A 164 -2.85 8.25 2.08
N PRO A 165 -3.79 7.99 1.17
CA PRO A 165 -3.47 7.74 -0.24
C PRO A 165 -2.71 8.94 -0.84
N MET A 166 -1.64 8.67 -1.58
CA MET A 166 -0.80 9.71 -2.18
C MET A 166 -0.33 9.29 -3.57
N GLN A 167 -0.06 10.27 -4.42
CA GLN A 167 0.53 10.00 -5.73
C GLN A 167 2.02 9.62 -5.58
N PRO A 168 2.55 8.74 -6.46
CA PRO A 168 3.94 8.29 -6.38
C PRO A 168 4.98 9.42 -6.32
N ALA A 169 4.74 10.53 -7.03
CA ALA A 169 5.64 11.68 -7.02
C ALA A 169 5.69 12.40 -5.66
N GLU A 170 4.58 12.39 -4.90
CA GLU A 170 4.49 13.00 -3.57
C GLU A 170 5.18 12.12 -2.53
N ILE A 171 5.01 10.79 -2.63
CA ILE A 171 5.63 9.82 -1.73
C ILE A 171 7.16 9.96 -1.73
N LEU A 172 7.77 10.21 -2.89
CA LEU A 172 9.22 10.38 -3.03
C LEU A 172 9.77 11.61 -2.30
N GLN A 173 8.91 12.57 -1.91
CA GLN A 173 9.31 13.78 -1.20
C GLN A 173 9.18 13.65 0.32
N ILE A 174 8.63 12.54 0.83
CA ILE A 174 8.39 12.37 2.27
C ILE A 174 9.70 11.94 2.95
N PRO A 175 10.24 12.72 3.88
CA PRO A 175 11.42 12.33 4.64
C PRO A 175 11.10 11.22 5.64
N ARG A 176 12.12 10.63 6.23
CA ARG A 176 11.97 9.76 7.39
C ARG A 176 11.35 10.53 8.55
N SER A 177 10.43 9.89 9.23
CA SER A 177 9.79 10.43 10.41
C SER A 177 10.48 9.95 11.69
N PRO A 178 10.56 10.77 12.74
CA PRO A 178 11.08 10.34 14.03
C PRO A 178 10.35 9.09 14.56
N LEU A 179 11.07 8.22 15.26
CA LEU A 179 10.54 6.97 15.81
C LEU A 179 9.27 7.18 16.63
N GLU A 180 9.23 8.24 17.45
CA GLU A 180 8.11 8.58 18.30
C GLU A 180 6.83 8.80 17.49
N LYS A 181 6.94 9.43 16.31
CA LYS A 181 5.79 9.68 15.44
C LYS A 181 5.25 8.40 14.80
N VAL A 182 6.16 7.48 14.44
CA VAL A 182 5.76 6.18 13.90
C VAL A 182 5.07 5.35 14.98
N TYR A 183 5.63 5.31 16.19
CA TYR A 183 5.01 4.61 17.32
C TYR A 183 3.71 5.26 17.78
N GLU A 184 3.58 6.58 17.76
CA GLU A 184 2.32 7.29 18.01
C GLU A 184 1.23 6.83 17.03
N CYS A 185 1.55 6.74 15.74
CA CYS A 185 0.63 6.22 14.73
C CYS A 185 0.22 4.76 15.02
N ILE A 186 1.19 3.89 15.33
CA ILE A 186 0.93 2.48 15.68
C ILE A 186 -0.02 2.38 16.87
N VAL A 187 0.25 3.12 17.95
CA VAL A 187 -0.58 3.08 19.17
C VAL A 187 -2.00 3.60 18.90
N ASN A 188 -2.14 4.68 18.14
CA ASN A 188 -3.44 5.24 17.79
C ASN A 188 -4.25 4.25 16.95
N ASP A 189 -3.64 3.63 15.93
CA ASP A 189 -4.29 2.64 15.09
C ASP A 189 -4.72 1.40 15.89
N LEU A 190 -3.88 0.89 16.80
CA LEU A 190 -4.23 -0.22 17.67
C LEU A 190 -5.30 0.13 18.71
N THR A 191 -5.33 1.38 19.19
CA THR A 191 -6.37 1.87 20.08
C THR A 191 -7.72 1.86 19.39
N ASP A 192 -7.80 2.35 18.16
CA ASP A 192 -9.03 2.31 17.36
C ASP A 192 -9.43 0.85 17.04
N ALA A 193 -8.47 0.01 16.70
CA ALA A 193 -8.67 -1.41 16.42
C ALA A 193 -9.11 -2.21 17.67
N SER A 194 -8.89 -1.71 18.89
CA SER A 194 -9.37 -2.37 20.12
C SER A 194 -10.90 -2.49 20.23
N ALA A 195 -11.63 -1.73 19.40
CA ALA A 195 -13.08 -1.82 19.28
C ALA A 195 -13.57 -3.00 18.40
N LEU A 196 -12.65 -3.74 17.76
CA LEU A 196 -13.00 -4.92 16.96
C LEU A 196 -13.57 -6.05 17.83
N PRO A 197 -14.51 -6.86 17.30
CA PRO A 197 -15.02 -8.04 17.99
C PRO A 197 -13.89 -9.01 18.37
N ALA A 198 -14.08 -9.74 19.47
CA ALA A 198 -13.15 -10.79 19.84
C ALA A 198 -13.29 -12.01 18.89
N LYS A 199 -12.23 -12.83 18.81
CA LYS A 199 -12.28 -14.06 18.03
C LYS A 199 -13.44 -14.94 18.49
N GLY A 200 -14.34 -15.27 17.58
CA GLY A 200 -15.55 -16.08 17.82
C GLY A 200 -16.83 -15.26 17.97
N ASP A 201 -16.73 -13.93 18.07
CA ASP A 201 -17.89 -13.02 18.08
C ASP A 201 -18.25 -12.50 16.68
N TYR A 202 -17.47 -12.89 15.67
CA TYR A 202 -17.80 -12.64 14.27
C TYR A 202 -18.95 -13.55 13.84
N SER A 203 -19.91 -13.03 13.09
CA SER A 203 -20.98 -13.86 12.50
C SER A 203 -20.39 -14.82 11.45
N GLU A 204 -21.13 -15.94 11.17
CA GLU A 204 -20.70 -16.89 10.14
C GLU A 204 -20.61 -16.25 8.75
N ASP A 205 -21.32 -15.15 8.52
CA ASP A 205 -21.30 -14.38 7.27
C ASP A 205 -20.08 -13.43 7.18
N ASP A 206 -19.32 -13.27 8.28
CA ASP A 206 -18.17 -12.38 8.41
C ASP A 206 -16.81 -13.11 8.34
N ALA A 207 -16.79 -14.43 8.10
CA ALA A 207 -15.61 -15.29 8.18
C ALA A 207 -14.95 -15.56 6.82
#